data_8b519b9f7cc6e3c06c3f970492cf3b29
#
_entry.id   8b519b9f7cc6e3c06c3f970492cf3b29
#
_cell.length_a   1.000
_cell.length_b   1.000
_cell.length_c   1.000
_cell.angle_alpha   90.00
_cell.angle_beta   90.00
_cell.angle_gamma   90.00
#
_symmetry.space_group_name_H-M   'P 1'
#
loop_
_entity.id
_entity.type
_entity.pdbx_description
1 polymer ?
#
loop_
_entity_poly.entity_id
_entity_poly.type
_entity_poly.pdbx_seq_one_letter_code
_entity_poly.pdbx_strand_id
1 'polypeptide(L)'
;MVEPIYGGNIGSVARVMMNFGFKNLVMVNPPLTGIDAMKFAIHAKEIVQNAKIFKSFDEMAENFDLLIGTSAEIAGDKNFIRTPISSAKIGNAVNTDGNIGLVFGREDFGLSDKEIEKCDILVTIPTDKTYKSLNLSHSVAVILYELVREKNLRGANLKKMKLANKTERDVMLEKFTELVSVFELGDFRTRLIRKTFKIVTGRSFVSGRECNTLTGVFRRSRELIEKQKKENV
;
A
#
# COMPACT_ATOMS: atom_id res chain seq x y z
N MET A 1 6.14 4.87 -8.69
CA MET A 1 5.30 5.08 -9.89
C MET A 1 5.37 3.81 -10.72
N VAL A 2 4.22 3.27 -11.14
CA VAL A 2 4.13 2.03 -11.93
C VAL A 2 3.88 2.41 -13.38
N GLU A 3 4.80 2.06 -14.27
CA GLU A 3 4.76 2.30 -15.71
C GLU A 3 4.23 3.71 -16.10
N PRO A 4 4.85 4.77 -15.58
CA PRO A 4 4.44 6.13 -15.93
C PRO A 4 4.61 6.33 -17.44
N ILE A 5 3.61 6.96 -18.08
CA ILE A 5 3.60 7.12 -19.55
C ILE A 5 4.38 8.35 -19.98
N TYR A 6 4.21 9.45 -19.25
CA TYR A 6 4.77 10.74 -19.66
C TYR A 6 5.97 11.17 -18.80
N GLY A 7 7.12 11.42 -19.43
CA GLY A 7 8.32 11.93 -18.74
C GLY A 7 8.08 13.24 -17.99
N GLY A 8 7.22 14.11 -18.51
CA GLY A 8 6.82 15.34 -17.83
C GLY A 8 6.18 15.12 -16.48
N ASN A 9 5.39 14.05 -16.31
CA ASN A 9 4.80 13.68 -15.02
C ASN A 9 5.88 13.20 -14.04
N ILE A 10 6.87 12.45 -14.51
CA ILE A 10 8.00 12.01 -13.67
C ILE A 10 8.72 13.23 -13.09
N GLY A 11 9.07 14.21 -13.94
CA GLY A 11 9.74 15.43 -13.50
C GLY A 11 8.87 16.28 -12.55
N SER A 12 7.58 16.40 -12.84
CA SER A 12 6.62 17.11 -11.98
C SER A 12 6.45 16.43 -10.62
N VAL A 13 6.40 15.10 -10.59
CA VAL A 13 6.37 14.31 -9.34
C VAL A 13 7.64 14.53 -8.52
N ALA A 14 8.82 14.53 -9.14
CA ALA A 14 10.07 14.81 -8.45
C ALA A 14 10.06 16.20 -7.77
N ARG A 15 9.50 17.22 -8.44
CA ARG A 15 9.34 18.56 -7.85
C ARG A 15 8.41 18.55 -6.65
N VAL A 16 7.25 17.88 -6.77
CA VAL A 16 6.32 17.71 -5.64
C VAL A 16 6.99 16.99 -4.47
N MET A 17 7.73 15.92 -4.73
CA MET A 17 8.49 15.21 -3.70
C MET A 17 9.48 16.13 -2.99
N MET A 18 10.21 16.96 -3.74
CA MET A 18 11.15 17.94 -3.19
C MET A 18 10.45 18.96 -2.30
N ASN A 19 9.28 19.49 -2.72
CA ASN A 19 8.49 20.44 -1.94
C ASN A 19 8.07 19.90 -0.56
N PHE A 20 7.80 18.61 -0.48
CA PHE A 20 7.38 17.93 0.77
C PHE A 20 8.52 17.20 1.49
N GLY A 21 9.77 17.32 1.02
CA GLY A 21 10.95 16.74 1.67
C GLY A 21 11.12 15.23 1.44
N PHE A 22 10.49 14.66 0.42
CA PHE A 22 10.67 13.26 0.01
C PHE A 22 11.74 13.16 -1.08
N LYS A 23 12.62 12.15 -0.99
CA LYS A 23 13.74 11.99 -1.92
C LYS A 23 13.77 10.64 -2.64
N ASN A 24 13.14 9.63 -2.09
CA ASN A 24 13.22 8.26 -2.58
C ASN A 24 12.16 8.01 -3.67
N LEU A 25 12.50 8.29 -4.92
CA LEU A 25 11.65 7.95 -6.07
C LEU A 25 11.93 6.51 -6.49
N VAL A 26 10.85 5.75 -6.68
CA VAL A 26 10.89 4.39 -7.21
C VAL A 26 10.01 4.33 -8.45
N MET A 27 10.50 3.69 -9.50
CA MET A 27 9.76 3.48 -10.75
C MET A 27 9.80 2.01 -11.15
N VAL A 28 8.68 1.52 -11.62
CA VAL A 28 8.56 0.19 -12.24
C VAL A 28 8.40 0.40 -13.73
N ASN A 29 9.28 -0.20 -14.52
CA ASN A 29 9.26 -0.19 -15.98
C ASN A 29 8.95 1.21 -16.59
N PRO A 30 9.73 2.28 -16.25
CA PRO A 30 9.49 3.61 -16.78
C PRO A 30 9.83 3.68 -18.26
N PRO A 31 9.20 4.60 -19.02
CA PRO A 31 9.54 4.82 -20.42
C PRO A 31 10.95 5.42 -20.56
N LEU A 32 11.57 5.26 -21.73
CA LEU A 32 12.89 5.81 -22.05
C LEU A 32 12.92 7.35 -22.23
N THR A 33 11.96 8.07 -21.65
CA THR A 33 11.76 9.54 -21.79
C THR A 33 12.56 10.37 -20.78
N GLY A 34 13.80 9.96 -20.45
CA GLY A 34 14.63 10.63 -19.45
C GLY A 34 14.86 12.13 -19.71
N ILE A 35 14.90 12.58 -20.97
CA ILE A 35 15.11 14.00 -21.33
C ILE A 35 13.92 14.86 -20.83
N ASP A 36 12.68 14.45 -21.08
CA ASP A 36 11.51 15.20 -20.63
C ASP A 36 11.38 15.18 -19.12
N ALA A 37 11.64 14.06 -18.47
CA ALA A 37 11.65 13.96 -17.02
C ALA A 37 12.64 14.96 -16.40
N MET A 38 13.84 15.07 -16.93
CA MET A 38 14.87 16.00 -16.48
C MET A 38 14.51 17.47 -16.72
N LYS A 39 13.86 17.77 -17.86
CA LYS A 39 13.39 19.12 -18.19
C LYS A 39 12.33 19.61 -17.20
N PHE A 40 11.36 18.78 -16.88
CA PHE A 40 10.27 19.12 -15.97
C PHE A 40 10.65 19.04 -14.48
N ALA A 41 11.73 18.32 -14.12
CA ALA A 41 12.20 18.22 -12.75
C ALA A 41 12.82 19.54 -12.23
N ILE A 42 13.34 20.40 -13.09
CA ILE A 42 13.96 21.71 -12.78
C ILE A 42 15.03 21.56 -11.68
N HIS A 43 14.75 21.93 -10.44
CA HIS A 43 15.66 21.81 -9.28
C HIS A 43 15.66 20.43 -8.63
N ALA A 44 14.67 19.57 -8.96
CA ALA A 44 14.52 18.23 -8.42
C ALA A 44 15.16 17.13 -9.29
N LYS A 45 16.11 17.48 -10.16
CA LYS A 45 16.78 16.54 -11.08
C LYS A 45 17.46 15.38 -10.35
N GLU A 46 18.06 15.66 -9.20
CA GLU A 46 18.71 14.66 -8.36
C GLU A 46 17.76 13.52 -7.94
N ILE A 47 16.48 13.83 -7.68
CA ILE A 47 15.47 12.81 -7.33
C ILE A 47 15.22 11.87 -8.50
N VAL A 48 15.18 12.41 -9.74
CA VAL A 48 15.00 11.59 -10.96
C VAL A 48 16.25 10.76 -11.23
N GLN A 49 17.45 11.35 -11.09
CA GLN A 49 18.74 10.68 -11.34
C GLN A 49 18.99 9.53 -10.37
N ASN A 50 18.60 9.69 -9.10
CA ASN A 50 18.78 8.69 -8.05
C ASN A 50 17.58 7.75 -7.91
N ALA A 51 16.62 7.80 -8.84
CA ALA A 51 15.45 6.95 -8.79
C ALA A 51 15.81 5.46 -8.92
N LYS A 52 15.26 4.62 -8.04
CA LYS A 52 15.40 3.16 -8.16
C LYS A 52 14.43 2.66 -9.23
N ILE A 53 14.95 1.86 -10.16
CA ILE A 53 14.15 1.28 -11.24
C ILE A 53 14.05 -0.21 -11.05
N PHE A 54 12.82 -0.74 -11.12
CA PHE A 54 12.53 -2.17 -11.10
C PHE A 54 11.88 -2.60 -12.41
N LYS A 55 12.10 -3.84 -12.81
CA LYS A 55 11.56 -4.42 -14.04
C LYS A 55 10.11 -4.86 -13.88
N SER A 56 9.67 -5.18 -12.67
CA SER A 56 8.32 -5.62 -12.39
C SER A 56 7.79 -5.06 -11.05
N PHE A 57 6.46 -5.04 -10.93
CA PHE A 57 5.80 -4.67 -9.68
C PHE A 57 6.15 -5.63 -8.54
N ASP A 58 6.29 -6.92 -8.85
CA ASP A 58 6.59 -7.96 -7.88
C ASP A 58 7.96 -7.76 -7.24
N GLU A 59 8.97 -7.53 -8.08
CA GLU A 59 10.32 -7.23 -7.62
C GLU A 59 10.36 -5.98 -6.73
N MET A 60 9.63 -4.94 -7.11
CA MET A 60 9.51 -3.71 -6.32
C MET A 60 8.82 -3.98 -4.98
N ALA A 61 7.73 -4.73 -4.96
CA ALA A 61 6.90 -4.97 -3.78
C ALA A 61 7.66 -5.69 -2.64
N GLU A 62 8.67 -6.48 -2.97
CA GLU A 62 9.50 -7.19 -1.98
C GLU A 62 10.36 -6.26 -1.12
N ASN A 63 10.58 -5.03 -1.57
CA ASN A 63 11.44 -4.05 -0.88
C ASN A 63 10.68 -3.19 0.16
N PHE A 64 9.39 -3.42 0.34
CA PHE A 64 8.56 -2.61 1.23
C PHE A 64 7.86 -3.45 2.29
N ASP A 65 7.78 -2.91 3.49
CA ASP A 65 7.04 -3.51 4.61
C ASP A 65 5.54 -3.23 4.48
N LEU A 66 5.14 -2.12 3.87
CA LEU A 66 3.75 -1.73 3.66
C LEU A 66 3.61 -1.06 2.29
N LEU A 67 2.67 -1.52 1.48
CA LEU A 67 2.31 -0.90 0.20
C LEU A 67 0.95 -0.21 0.29
N ILE A 68 0.93 1.08 0.00
CA ILE A 68 -0.27 1.90 -0.06
C ILE A 68 -0.54 2.26 -1.52
N GLY A 69 -1.48 1.57 -2.13
CA GLY A 69 -1.91 1.85 -3.50
C GLY A 69 -2.89 3.01 -3.58
N THR A 70 -2.92 3.71 -4.72
CA THR A 70 -3.88 4.79 -4.98
C THR A 70 -4.87 4.38 -6.07
N SER A 71 -6.14 4.79 -5.92
CA SER A 71 -7.19 4.57 -6.92
C SER A 71 -8.15 5.73 -6.95
N ALA A 72 -8.53 6.17 -8.16
CA ALA A 72 -9.64 7.09 -8.38
C ALA A 72 -11.00 6.40 -8.33
N GLU A 73 -11.03 5.08 -8.52
CA GLU A 73 -12.26 4.30 -8.50
C GLU A 73 -12.56 3.82 -7.08
N ILE A 74 -13.78 4.10 -6.64
CA ILE A 74 -14.39 3.52 -5.44
C ILE A 74 -15.27 2.39 -5.96
N ALA A 75 -14.97 1.16 -5.56
CA ALA A 75 -15.80 0.03 -5.97
C ALA A 75 -17.22 0.18 -5.41
N GLY A 76 -18.19 -0.20 -6.22
CA GLY A 76 -19.53 -0.51 -5.72
C GLY A 76 -19.51 -1.77 -4.84
N ASP A 77 -20.58 -1.99 -4.09
CA ASP A 77 -20.72 -3.05 -3.07
C ASP A 77 -20.33 -4.49 -3.50
N LYS A 78 -20.17 -4.70 -4.80
CA LYS A 78 -19.83 -6.03 -5.36
C LYS A 78 -18.32 -6.28 -5.54
N ASN A 79 -17.46 -5.28 -5.45
CA ASN A 79 -16.01 -5.44 -5.67
C ASN A 79 -15.21 -5.13 -4.39
N PHE A 80 -15.08 -6.14 -3.52
CA PHE A 80 -14.33 -6.05 -2.26
C PHE A 80 -12.83 -5.75 -2.43
N ILE A 81 -12.30 -5.85 -3.65
CA ILE A 81 -10.89 -5.59 -3.95
C ILE A 81 -10.57 -4.10 -3.81
N ARG A 82 -11.50 -3.24 -4.18
CA ARG A 82 -11.32 -1.79 -4.23
C ARG A 82 -12.12 -1.08 -3.13
N THR A 83 -11.80 -1.36 -1.86
CA THR A 83 -12.38 -0.62 -0.73
C THR A 83 -11.35 0.38 -0.19
N PRO A 84 -11.19 1.56 -0.81
CA PRO A 84 -10.20 2.54 -0.41
C PRO A 84 -10.60 3.26 0.88
N ILE A 85 -9.58 3.72 1.61
CA ILE A 85 -9.77 4.75 2.65
C ILE A 85 -9.55 6.13 2.04
N SER A 86 -10.14 7.17 2.64
CA SER A 86 -9.85 8.56 2.23
C SER A 86 -8.38 8.91 2.49
N SER A 87 -7.79 9.71 1.59
CA SER A 87 -6.43 10.26 1.73
C SER A 87 -6.19 10.94 3.08
N ALA A 88 -7.20 11.58 3.65
CA ALA A 88 -7.14 12.21 4.97
C ALA A 88 -6.79 11.22 6.12
N LYS A 89 -6.97 9.91 5.92
CA LYS A 89 -6.67 8.88 6.93
C LYS A 89 -5.27 8.27 6.79
N ILE A 90 -4.48 8.67 5.80
CA ILE A 90 -3.15 8.11 5.53
C ILE A 90 -2.09 8.52 6.57
N GLY A 91 -2.37 9.54 7.36
CA GLY A 91 -1.41 10.14 8.29
C GLY A 91 -0.82 9.19 9.32
N ASN A 92 -1.49 8.06 9.63
CA ASN A 92 -0.95 7.04 10.52
C ASN A 92 0.34 6.40 9.97
N ALA A 93 0.55 6.40 8.66
CA ALA A 93 1.75 5.88 8.02
C ALA A 93 3.03 6.65 8.43
N VAL A 94 2.93 7.93 8.81
CA VAL A 94 4.10 8.74 9.22
C VAL A 94 4.60 8.43 10.63
N ASN A 95 3.80 7.72 11.44
CA ASN A 95 4.16 7.35 12.82
C ASN A 95 4.73 5.93 12.93
N THR A 96 5.11 5.34 11.84
CA THR A 96 5.57 3.95 11.80
C THR A 96 7.03 3.88 11.41
N ASP A 97 7.76 2.91 11.98
CA ASP A 97 9.08 2.52 11.51
C ASP A 97 8.91 1.39 10.49
N GLY A 98 9.54 1.52 9.33
CA GLY A 98 9.46 0.55 8.25
C GLY A 98 9.50 1.21 6.88
N ASN A 99 9.76 0.42 5.86
CA ASN A 99 9.76 0.85 4.47
C ASN A 99 8.31 0.89 3.95
N ILE A 100 7.77 2.08 3.77
CA ILE A 100 6.43 2.29 3.24
C ILE A 100 6.52 2.75 1.78
N GLY A 101 5.87 2.01 0.89
CA GLY A 101 5.73 2.36 -0.52
C GLY A 101 4.38 3.01 -0.80
N LEU A 102 4.40 4.26 -1.29
CA LEU A 102 3.22 4.90 -1.88
C LEU A 102 3.21 4.57 -3.37
N VAL A 103 2.17 3.90 -3.82
CA VAL A 103 2.09 3.36 -5.17
C VAL A 103 1.06 4.12 -6.00
N PHE A 104 1.55 4.70 -7.07
CA PHE A 104 0.75 5.42 -8.06
C PHE A 104 0.83 4.68 -9.39
N GLY A 105 -0.32 4.42 -10.00
CA GLY A 105 -0.43 3.72 -11.27
C GLY A 105 -0.21 4.63 -12.49
N ARG A 106 -0.49 4.08 -13.65
CA ARG A 106 -0.43 4.73 -14.96
C ARG A 106 -1.46 5.86 -15.05
N GLU A 107 -1.21 6.80 -15.94
CA GLU A 107 -2.06 7.98 -16.09
C GLU A 107 -3.44 7.67 -16.69
N ASP A 108 -3.55 6.66 -17.53
CA ASP A 108 -4.75 6.27 -18.27
C ASP A 108 -5.69 5.34 -17.50
N PHE A 109 -5.17 4.29 -16.85
CA PHE A 109 -6.01 3.30 -16.14
C PHE A 109 -5.57 2.98 -14.70
N GLY A 110 -4.56 3.68 -14.18
CA GLY A 110 -4.10 3.53 -12.80
C GLY A 110 -3.39 2.20 -12.53
N LEU A 111 -3.66 1.60 -11.39
CA LEU A 111 -3.15 0.29 -10.99
C LEU A 111 -4.09 -0.82 -11.48
N SER A 112 -3.52 -1.90 -12.00
CA SER A 112 -4.26 -3.11 -12.35
C SER A 112 -4.79 -3.83 -11.09
N ASP A 113 -5.79 -4.69 -11.25
CA ASP A 113 -6.33 -5.47 -10.12
C ASP A 113 -5.26 -6.35 -9.45
N LYS A 114 -4.33 -6.92 -10.21
CA LYS A 114 -3.21 -7.70 -9.69
C LYS A 114 -2.27 -6.87 -8.80
N GLU A 115 -2.00 -5.63 -9.19
CA GLU A 115 -1.17 -4.69 -8.42
C GLU A 115 -1.90 -4.22 -7.15
N ILE A 116 -3.20 -3.93 -7.26
CA ILE A 116 -4.06 -3.57 -6.12
C ILE A 116 -4.14 -4.72 -5.11
N GLU A 117 -4.22 -5.96 -5.56
CA GLU A 117 -4.23 -7.13 -4.67
C GLU A 117 -2.96 -7.26 -3.83
N LYS A 118 -1.83 -6.78 -4.33
CA LYS A 118 -0.56 -6.77 -3.61
C LYS A 118 -0.42 -5.62 -2.64
N CYS A 119 -1.17 -4.53 -2.83
CA CYS A 119 -1.22 -3.44 -1.88
C CYS A 119 -1.91 -3.86 -0.58
N ASP A 120 -1.40 -3.38 0.54
CA ASP A 120 -1.97 -3.64 1.87
C ASP A 120 -3.13 -2.69 2.18
N ILE A 121 -3.03 -1.45 1.69
CA ILE A 121 -4.03 -0.40 1.84
C ILE A 121 -4.29 0.20 0.46
N LEU A 122 -5.54 0.49 0.19
CA LEU A 122 -5.93 1.31 -0.96
C LEU A 122 -6.43 2.66 -0.47
N VAL A 123 -5.97 3.73 -1.10
CA VAL A 123 -6.31 5.13 -0.76
C VAL A 123 -6.96 5.79 -1.96
N THR A 124 -8.01 6.57 -1.71
CA THR A 124 -8.63 7.45 -2.70
C THR A 124 -8.55 8.91 -2.26
N ILE A 125 -8.36 9.79 -3.22
CA ILE A 125 -8.50 11.23 -3.03
C ILE A 125 -9.95 11.58 -3.35
N PRO A 126 -10.72 12.12 -2.39
CA PRO A 126 -12.08 12.56 -2.67
C PRO A 126 -12.09 13.67 -3.74
N THR A 127 -12.74 13.40 -4.86
CA THR A 127 -12.93 14.33 -5.98
C THR A 127 -14.40 14.42 -6.35
N ASP A 128 -14.76 15.29 -7.27
CA ASP A 128 -16.12 15.37 -7.79
C ASP A 128 -16.49 14.07 -8.54
N LYS A 129 -17.76 13.70 -8.44
CA LYS A 129 -18.27 12.45 -9.04
C LYS A 129 -18.24 12.45 -10.56
N THR A 130 -18.27 13.64 -11.19
CA THR A 130 -18.28 13.80 -12.65
C THR A 130 -16.89 13.66 -13.26
N TYR A 131 -15.82 14.01 -12.50
CA TYR A 131 -14.43 13.90 -12.96
C TYR A 131 -13.52 13.44 -11.82
N LYS A 132 -13.35 12.12 -11.72
CA LYS A 132 -12.69 11.49 -10.57
C LYS A 132 -11.17 11.43 -10.71
N SER A 133 -10.66 11.39 -11.94
CA SER A 133 -9.24 11.18 -12.20
C SER A 133 -8.46 12.49 -12.08
N LEU A 134 -7.45 12.49 -11.21
CA LEU A 134 -6.48 13.57 -11.11
C LEU A 134 -5.24 13.23 -11.94
N ASN A 135 -4.58 14.27 -12.47
CA ASN A 135 -3.23 14.09 -13.02
C ASN A 135 -2.31 13.45 -11.98
N LEU A 136 -1.37 12.61 -12.43
CA LEU A 136 -0.47 11.85 -11.57
C LEU A 136 0.28 12.74 -10.57
N SER A 137 0.89 13.84 -11.02
CA SER A 137 1.63 14.73 -10.12
C SER A 137 0.73 15.46 -9.10
N HIS A 138 -0.52 15.76 -9.46
CA HIS A 138 -1.51 16.33 -8.54
C HIS A 138 -1.93 15.31 -7.49
N SER A 139 -2.15 14.05 -7.87
CA SER A 139 -2.43 12.97 -6.93
C SER A 139 -1.30 12.79 -5.92
N VAL A 140 -0.04 12.79 -6.40
CA VAL A 140 1.14 12.74 -5.53
C VAL A 140 1.17 13.93 -4.57
N ALA A 141 0.87 15.14 -5.07
CA ALA A 141 0.89 16.35 -4.25
C ALA A 141 -0.12 16.27 -3.09
N VAL A 142 -1.35 15.85 -3.36
CA VAL A 142 -2.39 15.71 -2.33
C VAL A 142 -2.00 14.67 -1.28
N ILE A 143 -1.53 13.50 -1.71
CA ILE A 143 -1.13 12.43 -0.78
C ILE A 143 0.06 12.86 0.10
N LEU A 144 1.09 13.45 -0.49
CA LEU A 144 2.26 13.93 0.28
C LEU A 144 1.90 15.09 1.20
N TYR A 145 1.01 15.98 0.79
CA TYR A 145 0.48 17.05 1.64
C TYR A 145 -0.22 16.48 2.88
N GLU A 146 -1.11 15.49 2.73
CA GLU A 146 -1.80 14.87 3.86
C GLU A 146 -0.82 14.21 4.84
N LEU A 147 0.22 13.55 4.34
CA LEU A 147 1.25 12.96 5.19
C LEU A 147 2.04 14.01 5.98
N VAL A 148 2.46 15.11 5.34
CA VAL A 148 3.22 16.17 6.01
C VAL A 148 2.35 16.96 6.97
N ARG A 149 1.10 17.24 6.58
CA ARG A 149 0.12 17.90 7.44
C ARG A 149 -0.08 17.13 8.75
N GLU A 150 -0.29 15.83 8.67
CA GLU A 150 -0.47 14.98 9.84
C GLU A 150 0.77 14.93 10.74
N LYS A 151 1.94 14.82 10.13
CA LYS A 151 3.21 14.87 10.87
C LYS A 151 3.36 16.18 11.66
N ASN A 152 3.01 17.31 11.06
CA ASN A 152 3.13 18.62 11.69
C ASN A 152 2.07 18.83 12.79
N LEU A 153 0.84 18.32 12.61
CA LEU A 153 -0.23 18.41 13.60
C LEU A 153 0.04 17.58 14.86
N ARG A 154 0.71 16.43 14.71
CA ARG A 154 0.97 15.51 15.84
C ARG A 154 2.16 15.93 16.73
N GLY A 155 2.97 16.87 16.28
CA GLY A 155 4.15 17.33 17.01
C GLY A 155 5.27 16.27 17.10
N ALA A 156 6.47 16.71 17.49
CA ALA A 156 7.69 15.89 17.46
C ALA A 156 7.77 14.79 18.57
N ASN A 157 6.79 14.67 19.45
CA ASN A 157 6.89 13.88 20.69
C ASN A 157 6.14 12.54 20.72
N LEU A 158 5.49 12.12 19.63
CA LEU A 158 4.86 10.81 19.60
C LEU A 158 5.91 9.73 19.28
N LYS A 159 6.02 8.75 20.19
CA LYS A 159 6.86 7.58 19.98
C LYS A 159 6.35 6.84 18.73
N LYS A 160 7.22 6.69 17.74
CA LYS A 160 6.88 5.94 16.52
C LYS A 160 6.54 4.50 16.87
N MET A 161 5.43 4.01 16.37
CA MET A 161 5.08 2.61 16.47
C MET A 161 5.89 1.82 15.45
N LYS A 162 6.60 0.78 15.90
CA LYS A 162 7.31 -0.11 14.99
C LYS A 162 6.28 -0.99 14.28
N LEU A 163 6.09 -0.76 12.99
CA LEU A 163 5.24 -1.61 12.14
C LEU A 163 5.78 -3.05 12.10
N ALA A 164 4.86 -3.98 11.94
CA ALA A 164 5.22 -5.33 11.54
C ALA A 164 5.89 -5.29 10.16
N ASN A 165 7.04 -5.96 10.04
CA ASN A 165 7.69 -6.16 8.75
C ASN A 165 6.87 -7.11 7.85
N LYS A 166 7.24 -7.21 6.57
CA LYS A 166 6.54 -8.07 5.61
C LYS A 166 6.43 -9.51 6.10
N THR A 167 7.54 -10.08 6.59
CA THR A 167 7.59 -11.47 7.08
C THR A 167 6.61 -11.71 8.24
N GLU A 168 6.57 -10.81 9.23
CA GLU A 168 5.66 -10.92 10.37
C GLU A 168 4.19 -10.90 9.93
N ARG A 169 3.85 -10.04 8.97
CA ARG A 169 2.48 -9.94 8.42
C ARG A 169 2.12 -11.14 7.56
N ASP A 170 3.06 -11.63 6.73
CA ASP A 170 2.83 -12.80 5.89
C ASP A 170 2.62 -14.06 6.74
N VAL A 171 3.42 -14.26 7.79
CA VAL A 171 3.25 -15.36 8.76
C VAL A 171 1.90 -15.27 9.47
N MET A 172 1.50 -14.09 9.93
CA MET A 172 0.18 -13.90 10.56
C MET A 172 -0.96 -14.24 9.58
N LEU A 173 -0.88 -13.77 8.34
CA LEU A 173 -1.88 -14.04 7.30
C LEU A 173 -1.93 -15.53 6.93
N GLU A 174 -0.78 -16.20 6.88
CA GLU A 174 -0.68 -17.64 6.66
C GLU A 174 -1.37 -18.42 7.78
N LYS A 175 -1.05 -18.14 9.06
CA LYS A 175 -1.66 -18.83 10.20
C LYS A 175 -3.16 -18.56 10.33
N PHE A 176 -3.61 -17.35 9.99
CA PHE A 176 -5.03 -17.07 9.84
C PHE A 176 -5.69 -17.92 8.74
N THR A 177 -5.03 -18.03 7.57
CA THR A 177 -5.56 -18.82 6.44
C THR A 177 -5.63 -20.31 6.78
N GLU A 178 -4.61 -20.85 7.46
CA GLU A 178 -4.63 -22.22 7.97
C GLU A 178 -5.78 -22.46 8.97
N LEU A 179 -6.04 -21.52 9.87
CA LEU A 179 -7.18 -21.60 10.78
C LEU A 179 -8.52 -21.61 10.01
N VAL A 180 -8.67 -20.72 9.01
CA VAL A 180 -9.90 -20.63 8.22
C VAL A 180 -10.14 -21.91 7.41
N SER A 181 -9.09 -22.60 6.94
CA SER A 181 -9.23 -23.84 6.17
C SER A 181 -9.89 -24.98 6.95
N VAL A 182 -9.79 -24.97 8.28
CA VAL A 182 -10.41 -25.99 9.14
C VAL A 182 -11.95 -25.95 9.09
N PHE A 183 -12.54 -24.82 8.65
CA PHE A 183 -13.98 -24.65 8.54
C PHE A 183 -14.59 -25.15 7.23
N GLU A 184 -13.77 -25.59 6.25
CA GLU A 184 -14.23 -26.19 4.98
C GLU A 184 -15.22 -25.32 4.20
N LEU A 185 -14.98 -24.01 4.15
CA LEU A 185 -15.92 -23.00 3.64
C LEU A 185 -15.97 -22.89 2.10
N GLY A 186 -15.20 -23.69 1.39
CA GLY A 186 -15.00 -23.59 -0.06
C GLY A 186 -14.05 -22.45 -0.47
N ASP A 187 -13.45 -22.59 -1.66
CA ASP A 187 -12.34 -21.75 -2.11
C ASP A 187 -12.67 -20.26 -2.25
N PHE A 188 -13.85 -19.95 -2.75
CA PHE A 188 -14.28 -18.55 -2.93
C PHE A 188 -14.39 -17.83 -1.59
N ARG A 189 -15.04 -18.47 -0.61
CA ARG A 189 -15.27 -17.87 0.71
C ARG A 189 -13.95 -17.74 1.49
N THR A 190 -13.08 -18.73 1.39
CA THR A 190 -11.75 -18.72 2.00
C THR A 190 -10.90 -17.58 1.44
N ARG A 191 -10.88 -17.39 0.12
CA ARG A 191 -10.18 -16.26 -0.52
C ARG A 191 -10.73 -14.91 -0.07
N LEU A 192 -12.05 -14.77 0.02
CA LEU A 192 -12.70 -13.54 0.47
C LEU A 192 -12.32 -13.20 1.91
N ILE A 193 -12.39 -14.17 2.83
CA ILE A 193 -12.03 -14.01 4.25
C ILE A 193 -10.57 -13.61 4.39
N ARG A 194 -9.66 -14.33 3.72
CA ARG A 194 -8.22 -14.02 3.71
C ARG A 194 -7.95 -12.60 3.25
N LYS A 195 -8.60 -12.16 2.18
CA LYS A 195 -8.46 -10.82 1.63
C LYS A 195 -9.01 -9.76 2.57
N THR A 196 -10.19 -9.98 3.14
CA THR A 196 -10.78 -9.09 4.14
C THR A 196 -9.85 -8.91 5.33
N PHE A 197 -9.28 -9.99 5.85
CA PHE A 197 -8.33 -9.94 6.95
C PHE A 197 -7.07 -9.12 6.59
N LYS A 198 -6.48 -9.35 5.41
CA LYS A 198 -5.34 -8.57 4.91
C LYS A 198 -5.65 -7.07 4.86
N ILE A 199 -6.82 -6.69 4.32
CA ILE A 199 -7.25 -5.29 4.21
C ILE A 199 -7.45 -4.66 5.60
N VAL A 200 -8.11 -5.38 6.51
CA VAL A 200 -8.38 -4.86 7.87
C VAL A 200 -7.08 -4.66 8.64
N THR A 201 -6.19 -5.64 8.64
CA THR A 201 -4.89 -5.55 9.33
C THR A 201 -3.97 -4.52 8.70
N GLY A 202 -4.00 -4.35 7.36
CA GLY A 202 -3.28 -3.30 6.67
C GLY A 202 -3.71 -1.90 7.13
N ARG A 203 -5.02 -1.65 7.21
CA ARG A 203 -5.57 -0.36 7.68
C ARG A 203 -5.26 -0.05 9.14
N SER A 204 -5.03 -1.09 9.96
CA SER A 204 -4.78 -0.95 11.40
C SER A 204 -3.30 -0.65 11.71
N PHE A 205 -2.42 -0.64 10.70
CA PHE A 205 -0.98 -0.40 10.90
C PHE A 205 -0.40 -1.25 12.04
N VAL A 206 -0.68 -2.56 12.01
CA VAL A 206 -0.31 -3.49 13.09
C VAL A 206 1.21 -3.52 13.34
N SER A 207 1.58 -3.56 14.62
CA SER A 207 2.95 -3.73 15.06
C SER A 207 3.39 -5.20 14.99
N GLY A 208 4.70 -5.46 14.99
CA GLY A 208 5.25 -6.82 15.06
C GLY A 208 4.77 -7.58 16.29
N ARG A 209 4.60 -6.90 17.43
CA ARG A 209 4.07 -7.50 18.67
C ARG A 209 2.61 -7.96 18.51
N GLU A 210 1.78 -7.14 17.87
CA GLU A 210 0.37 -7.49 17.59
C GLU A 210 0.28 -8.65 16.60
N CYS A 211 1.09 -8.65 15.52
CA CYS A 211 1.19 -9.77 14.59
C CYS A 211 1.57 -11.07 15.29
N ASN A 212 2.59 -11.06 16.14
CA ASN A 212 3.03 -12.25 16.86
C ASN A 212 1.95 -12.76 17.84
N THR A 213 1.25 -11.86 18.51
CA THR A 213 0.14 -12.23 19.41
C THR A 213 -0.99 -12.91 18.64
N LEU A 214 -1.45 -12.31 17.54
CA LEU A 214 -2.51 -12.89 16.69
C LEU A 214 -2.07 -14.21 16.07
N THR A 215 -0.83 -14.31 15.59
CA THR A 215 -0.24 -15.54 15.06
C THR A 215 -0.32 -16.68 16.07
N GLY A 216 0.03 -16.40 17.33
CA GLY A 216 -0.07 -17.38 18.43
C GLY A 216 -1.50 -17.86 18.67
N VAL A 217 -2.46 -16.94 18.68
CA VAL A 217 -3.88 -17.26 18.86
C VAL A 217 -4.38 -18.13 17.70
N PHE A 218 -4.12 -17.76 16.45
CA PHE A 218 -4.60 -18.53 15.29
C PHE A 218 -4.03 -19.95 15.27
N ARG A 219 -2.72 -20.11 15.53
CA ARG A 219 -2.10 -21.43 15.64
C ARG A 219 -2.77 -22.28 16.73
N ARG A 220 -2.94 -21.73 17.93
CA ARG A 220 -3.52 -22.47 19.06
C ARG A 220 -4.97 -22.84 18.82
N SER A 221 -5.76 -21.94 18.27
CA SER A 221 -7.16 -22.21 17.92
C SER A 221 -7.28 -23.36 16.91
N ARG A 222 -6.45 -23.35 15.86
CA ARG A 222 -6.40 -24.42 14.86
C ARG A 222 -6.08 -25.76 15.53
N GLU A 223 -4.99 -25.85 16.32
CA GLU A 223 -4.58 -27.05 17.02
C GLU A 223 -5.71 -27.64 17.90
N LEU A 224 -6.44 -26.78 18.61
CA LEU A 224 -7.56 -27.20 19.46
C LEU A 224 -8.73 -27.78 18.64
N ILE A 225 -9.10 -27.12 17.55
CA ILE A 225 -10.20 -27.60 16.67
C ILE A 225 -9.82 -28.92 16.02
N GLU A 226 -8.60 -29.06 15.51
CA GLU A 226 -8.13 -30.31 14.89
C GLU A 226 -8.07 -31.47 15.90
N LYS A 227 -7.71 -31.18 17.16
CA LYS A 227 -7.75 -32.18 18.23
C LYS A 227 -9.16 -32.64 18.52
N GLN A 228 -10.11 -31.72 18.68
CA GLN A 228 -11.51 -32.03 18.93
C GLN A 228 -12.15 -32.83 17.78
N LYS A 229 -11.80 -32.51 16.52
CA LYS A 229 -12.29 -33.30 15.37
C LYS A 229 -11.80 -34.74 15.41
N LYS A 230 -10.58 -35.01 15.89
CA LYS A 230 -10.02 -36.38 16.02
C LYS A 230 -10.60 -37.18 17.19
N GLU A 231 -11.03 -36.49 18.25
CA GLU A 231 -11.63 -37.14 19.43
C GLU A 231 -13.12 -37.50 19.20
N ASN A 232 -13.75 -36.88 18.18
CA ASN A 232 -15.18 -37.10 17.85
C ASN A 232 -15.39 -38.06 16.65
N VAL A 233 -14.32 -38.67 16.09
CA VAL A 233 -14.32 -39.71 15.05
C VAL A 233 -13.94 -41.04 15.66
#